data_e44a61eb25dea135ec30dd692e6dfbfc
#
_entry.id   e44a61eb25dea135ec30dd692e6dfbfc
#
_cell.length_a   1.000
_cell.length_b   1.000
_cell.length_c   1.000
_cell.angle_alpha   90.00
_cell.angle_beta   90.00
_cell.angle_gamma   90.00
#
_symmetry.space_group_name_H-M   'P 1'
#
loop_
_entity.id
_entity.type
_entity.pdbx_description
1 polymer ?
#
loop_
_entity_poly.entity_id
_entity_poly.type
_entity_poly.pdbx_seq_one_letter_code
_entity_poly.pdbx_strand_id
1 'polypeptide(L)'
;CNVPPTGGRKHPQQEYIRVNTEKILFIVGGAFVGLEDIIRKRLGATQMGFGAITEQRDRKEYSEEEILAQAMPEDLFSFGMIPEFVGRLPIFCPLSKLDESQLVRLLTEPKNALVKQYSKLLAMYGAKLDVLPDALKAMAAEAMKRGTGARALRSIFETLMLDVMYTVPSMKNADTVTITRETVTGNKPAQIHQAS
;
A
#
# COMPACT_ATOMS: atom_id res chain seq x y z
N CYS A 1 -26.20 13.62 -9.93
CA CYS A 1 -25.00 14.32 -10.37
C CYS A 1 -24.98 14.36 -11.91
N ASN A 2 -24.61 15.50 -12.49
CA ASN A 2 -24.45 15.65 -13.93
C ASN A 2 -22.95 15.70 -14.27
N VAL A 3 -22.52 14.79 -15.11
CA VAL A 3 -21.11 14.63 -15.49
C VAL A 3 -20.93 15.00 -16.97
N PRO A 4 -19.97 15.90 -17.33
CA PRO A 4 -19.70 16.20 -18.73
C PRO A 4 -19.08 14.98 -19.41
N PRO A 5 -19.51 14.60 -20.64
CA PRO A 5 -19.06 13.39 -21.32
C PRO A 5 -17.58 13.41 -21.71
N THR A 6 -16.99 14.57 -21.90
CA THR A 6 -15.60 14.75 -22.34
C THR A 6 -14.67 15.34 -21.30
N GLY A 7 -14.99 15.26 -20.01
CA GLY A 7 -14.15 15.78 -18.93
C GLY A 7 -13.48 17.12 -19.27
N GLY A 8 -13.82 18.21 -18.63
CA GLY A 8 -13.24 19.50 -18.94
C GLY A 8 -14.18 20.67 -18.63
N ARG A 9 -13.95 21.83 -19.28
CA ARG A 9 -14.77 23.04 -19.07
C ARG A 9 -16.22 22.81 -19.47
N LYS A 10 -17.14 23.24 -18.62
CA LYS A 10 -18.58 23.23 -18.87
C LYS A 10 -18.90 24.12 -20.09
N HIS A 11 -19.40 23.49 -21.16
CA HIS A 11 -19.97 24.24 -22.29
C HIS A 11 -21.48 24.35 -22.13
N PRO A 12 -22.11 25.52 -22.35
CA PRO A 12 -23.54 25.72 -22.11
C PRO A 12 -24.47 24.85 -22.94
N GLN A 13 -24.00 24.32 -24.07
CA GLN A 13 -24.81 23.50 -25.03
C GLN A 13 -24.49 22.01 -24.96
N GLN A 14 -23.69 21.54 -23.99
CA GLN A 14 -23.28 20.15 -23.91
C GLN A 14 -24.29 19.33 -23.11
N GLU A 15 -24.72 18.19 -23.65
CA GLU A 15 -25.55 17.22 -22.92
C GLU A 15 -24.72 16.57 -21.80
N TYR A 16 -25.31 16.50 -20.60
CA TYR A 16 -24.67 15.91 -19.43
C TYR A 16 -25.18 14.49 -19.22
N ILE A 17 -24.28 13.60 -18.87
CA ILE A 17 -24.61 12.24 -18.41
C ILE A 17 -25.14 12.36 -16.98
N ARG A 18 -26.40 11.94 -16.77
CA ARG A 18 -27.00 11.88 -15.43
C ARG A 18 -26.55 10.63 -14.71
N VAL A 19 -25.86 10.79 -13.58
CA VAL A 19 -25.39 9.70 -12.71
C VAL A 19 -26.17 9.76 -11.40
N ASN A 20 -26.85 8.68 -11.04
CA ASN A 20 -27.44 8.52 -9.72
C ASN A 20 -26.38 8.06 -8.72
N THR A 21 -26.00 8.93 -7.78
CA THR A 21 -24.98 8.69 -6.78
C THR A 21 -25.47 7.93 -5.54
N GLU A 22 -26.79 7.72 -5.39
CA GLU A 22 -27.36 7.02 -4.23
C GLU A 22 -26.91 5.56 -4.12
N LYS A 23 -26.60 4.93 -5.28
CA LYS A 23 -26.15 3.54 -5.35
C LYS A 23 -24.62 3.38 -5.49
N ILE A 24 -23.87 4.44 -5.24
CA ILE A 24 -22.41 4.44 -5.33
C ILE A 24 -21.84 4.37 -3.92
N LEU A 25 -21.00 3.35 -3.68
CA LEU A 25 -20.20 3.27 -2.46
C LEU A 25 -18.99 4.19 -2.58
N PHE A 26 -18.83 5.10 -1.61
CA PHE A 26 -17.66 5.97 -1.52
C PHE A 26 -16.69 5.42 -0.48
N ILE A 27 -15.48 5.14 -0.90
CA ILE A 27 -14.36 4.76 -0.03
C ILE A 27 -13.32 5.86 -0.14
N VAL A 28 -13.05 6.54 0.98
CA VAL A 28 -12.11 7.66 1.06
C VAL A 28 -10.95 7.24 1.94
N GLY A 29 -9.72 7.57 1.55
CA GLY A 29 -8.53 7.25 2.32
C GLY A 29 -7.64 8.48 2.49
N GLY A 30 -6.92 8.53 3.60
CA GLY A 30 -5.95 9.59 3.91
C GLY A 30 -4.88 9.08 4.86
N ALA A 31 -3.75 9.78 4.93
CA ALA A 31 -2.65 9.43 5.84
C ALA A 31 -2.89 9.91 7.28
N PHE A 32 -3.67 10.97 7.47
CA PHE A 32 -4.03 11.56 8.77
C PHE A 32 -2.85 11.68 9.74
N VAL A 33 -1.70 12.16 9.26
CA VAL A 33 -0.47 12.30 10.06
C VAL A 33 -0.72 13.23 11.24
N GLY A 34 -0.48 12.75 12.47
CA GLY A 34 -0.73 13.48 13.71
C GLY A 34 -2.10 13.21 14.35
N LEU A 35 -2.96 12.39 13.73
CA LEU A 35 -4.24 11.98 14.33
C LEU A 35 -4.01 11.16 15.60
N GLU A 36 -2.98 10.33 15.63
CA GLU A 36 -2.58 9.52 16.79
C GLU A 36 -2.28 10.39 18.01
N ASP A 37 -1.69 11.57 17.85
CA ASP A 37 -1.40 12.49 18.95
C ASP A 37 -2.68 13.10 19.53
N ILE A 38 -3.66 13.38 18.68
CA ILE A 38 -4.98 13.89 19.10
C ILE A 38 -5.68 12.84 19.93
N ILE A 39 -5.73 11.58 19.42
CA ILE A 39 -6.35 10.46 20.13
C ILE A 39 -5.64 10.21 21.46
N ARG A 40 -4.30 10.21 21.47
CA ARG A 40 -3.48 10.05 22.70
C ARG A 40 -3.79 11.13 23.73
N LYS A 41 -3.94 12.37 23.31
CA LYS A 41 -4.34 13.48 24.21
C LYS A 41 -5.73 13.27 24.81
N ARG A 42 -6.71 12.83 23.98
CA ARG A 42 -8.06 12.52 24.47
C ARG A 42 -8.05 11.39 25.50
N LEU A 43 -7.35 10.30 25.20
CA LEU A 43 -7.22 9.15 26.11
C LEU A 43 -6.49 9.54 27.41
N GLY A 44 -5.44 10.35 27.33
CA GLY A 44 -4.71 10.85 28.49
C GLY A 44 -5.53 11.85 29.33
N ALA A 45 -6.33 12.69 28.71
CA ALA A 45 -7.21 13.63 29.42
C ALA A 45 -8.33 12.92 30.20
N THR A 46 -8.83 11.79 29.69
CA THR A 46 -9.84 10.96 30.38
C THR A 46 -9.28 10.33 31.66
N GLN A 47 -7.97 10.10 31.74
CA GLN A 47 -7.31 9.54 32.92
C GLN A 47 -6.99 10.59 34.03
N MET A 48 -7.11 11.88 33.75
CA MET A 48 -6.84 12.96 34.73
C MET A 48 -8.06 13.31 35.61
N GLY A 49 -9.02 12.41 35.79
CA GLY A 49 -10.05 12.53 36.81
C GLY A 49 -9.54 12.31 38.23
N PHE A 50 -10.29 12.77 39.25
CA PHE A 50 -9.94 12.86 40.69
C PHE A 50 -9.43 11.55 41.37
N GLY A 51 -9.23 10.45 40.62
CA GLY A 51 -8.70 9.17 41.10
C GLY A 51 -7.23 8.85 40.71
N ALA A 52 -6.58 9.74 39.95
CA ALA A 52 -5.30 9.45 39.26
C ALA A 52 -4.03 9.50 40.13
N ILE A 53 -4.14 9.68 41.46
CA ILE A 53 -2.94 9.83 42.34
C ILE A 53 -2.34 8.45 42.71
N THR A 54 -3.05 7.34 42.48
CA THR A 54 -2.64 6.03 43.01
C THR A 54 -2.11 5.03 41.99
N GLU A 55 -2.25 5.28 40.66
CA GLU A 55 -1.86 4.29 39.65
C GLU A 55 -0.87 4.82 38.59
N GLN A 56 0.25 5.37 39.05
CA GLN A 56 1.40 5.72 38.17
C GLN A 56 2.14 4.47 37.64
N ARG A 57 1.65 3.25 37.91
CA ARG A 57 2.37 2.01 37.60
C ARG A 57 2.00 1.29 36.33
N ASP A 58 0.86 1.59 35.69
CA ASP A 58 0.45 0.92 34.46
C ASP A 58 0.05 1.91 33.37
N ARG A 59 1.00 2.76 32.93
CA ARG A 59 0.88 3.37 31.60
C ARG A 59 1.05 2.25 30.57
N LYS A 60 -0.06 1.66 30.19
CA LYS A 60 -0.09 0.79 29.02
C LYS A 60 0.36 1.61 27.83
N GLU A 61 1.59 1.41 27.36
CA GLU A 61 2.05 1.98 26.10
C GLU A 61 1.26 1.33 24.99
N TYR A 62 0.19 2.00 24.55
CA TYR A 62 -0.57 1.57 23.38
C TYR A 62 0.31 1.71 22.14
N SER A 63 0.34 0.70 21.30
CA SER A 63 0.93 0.80 19.97
C SER A 63 0.17 1.84 19.13
N GLU A 64 0.82 2.40 18.11
CA GLU A 64 0.16 3.34 17.19
C GLU A 64 -1.14 2.75 16.60
N GLU A 65 -1.15 1.46 16.32
CA GLU A 65 -2.30 0.74 15.79
C GLU A 65 -3.46 0.65 16.79
N GLU A 66 -3.15 0.34 18.06
CA GLU A 66 -4.15 0.31 19.13
C GLU A 66 -4.74 1.70 19.41
N ILE A 67 -3.93 2.75 19.27
CA ILE A 67 -4.38 4.14 19.40
C ILE A 67 -5.33 4.49 18.25
N LEU A 68 -4.92 4.23 17.01
CA LEU A 68 -5.76 4.51 15.83
C LEU A 68 -7.06 3.70 15.82
N ALA A 69 -7.03 2.48 16.38
CA ALA A 69 -8.26 1.65 16.53
C ALA A 69 -9.32 2.30 17.44
N GLN A 70 -8.91 3.25 18.28
CA GLN A 70 -9.80 4.00 19.17
C GLN A 70 -10.21 5.36 18.60
N ALA A 71 -9.99 5.61 17.29
CA ALA A 71 -10.39 6.84 16.64
C ALA A 71 -11.91 7.04 16.70
N MET A 72 -12.32 8.27 17.03
CA MET A 72 -13.70 8.71 17.10
C MET A 72 -13.94 9.90 16.15
N PRO A 73 -15.20 10.19 15.78
CA PRO A 73 -15.51 11.34 14.94
C PRO A 73 -14.96 12.67 15.50
N GLU A 74 -14.96 12.83 16.83
CA GLU A 74 -14.46 14.03 17.52
C GLU A 74 -12.97 14.25 17.29
N ASP A 75 -12.20 13.17 17.13
CA ASP A 75 -10.76 13.24 16.84
C ASP A 75 -10.54 13.82 15.44
N LEU A 76 -11.40 13.46 14.48
CA LEU A 76 -11.35 14.01 13.12
C LEU A 76 -11.78 15.49 13.06
N PHE A 77 -12.73 15.90 13.91
CA PHE A 77 -13.07 17.32 14.05
C PHE A 77 -11.87 18.09 14.62
N SER A 78 -11.23 17.55 15.65
CA SER A 78 -10.02 18.13 16.24
C SER A 78 -8.83 18.15 15.27
N PHE A 79 -8.78 17.20 14.34
CA PHE A 79 -7.80 17.16 13.25
C PHE A 79 -8.04 18.24 12.19
N GLY A 80 -9.26 18.81 12.13
CA GLY A 80 -9.62 19.89 11.21
C GLY A 80 -10.60 19.48 10.11
N MET A 81 -11.20 18.31 10.19
CA MET A 81 -12.26 17.92 9.26
C MET A 81 -13.59 18.55 9.64
N ILE A 82 -14.34 19.00 8.63
CA ILE A 82 -15.67 19.62 8.86
C ILE A 82 -16.70 18.57 9.29
N PRO A 83 -17.56 18.89 10.29
CA PRO A 83 -18.53 17.96 10.83
C PRO A 83 -19.50 17.37 9.80
N GLU A 84 -19.94 18.18 8.83
CA GLU A 84 -20.87 17.77 7.79
C GLU A 84 -20.27 16.69 6.88
N PHE A 85 -18.95 16.72 6.66
CA PHE A 85 -18.26 15.71 5.87
C PHE A 85 -18.10 14.41 6.67
N VAL A 86 -17.63 14.52 7.91
CA VAL A 86 -17.44 13.36 8.80
C VAL A 86 -18.77 12.66 9.07
N GLY A 87 -19.85 13.42 9.30
CA GLY A 87 -21.19 12.87 9.51
C GLY A 87 -21.75 12.07 8.33
N ARG A 88 -21.21 12.28 7.11
CA ARG A 88 -21.56 11.49 5.91
C ARG A 88 -20.69 10.26 5.71
N LEU A 89 -19.64 10.09 6.49
CA LEU A 89 -18.70 8.97 6.47
C LEU A 89 -18.72 8.24 7.82
N PRO A 90 -19.79 7.47 8.11
CA PRO A 90 -20.02 6.93 9.45
C PRO A 90 -19.07 5.79 9.84
N ILE A 91 -18.35 5.21 8.87
CA ILE A 91 -17.49 4.06 9.10
C ILE A 91 -16.04 4.49 9.00
N PHE A 92 -15.31 4.37 10.11
CA PHE A 92 -13.87 4.59 10.18
C PHE A 92 -13.15 3.24 10.24
N CYS A 93 -12.17 3.07 9.38
CA CYS A 93 -11.41 1.84 9.28
C CYS A 93 -9.91 2.17 9.37
N PRO A 94 -9.30 2.10 10.56
CA PRO A 94 -7.87 2.25 10.70
C PRO A 94 -7.16 1.08 10.02
N LEU A 95 -6.06 1.37 9.34
CA LEU A 95 -5.24 0.36 8.68
C LEU A 95 -3.95 0.17 9.47
N SER A 96 -3.62 -1.10 9.76
CA SER A 96 -2.34 -1.48 10.35
C SER A 96 -1.20 -1.44 9.34
N LYS A 97 0.02 -1.33 9.83
CA LYS A 97 1.23 -1.49 9.01
C LYS A 97 1.28 -2.92 8.48
N LEU A 98 1.69 -3.07 7.23
CA LEU A 98 1.84 -4.39 6.62
C LEU A 98 3.05 -5.12 7.20
N ASP A 99 2.87 -6.38 7.57
CA ASP A 99 3.95 -7.27 7.98
C ASP A 99 4.69 -7.88 6.77
N GLU A 100 5.80 -8.56 7.03
CA GLU A 100 6.60 -9.21 5.98
C GLU A 100 5.79 -10.22 5.17
N SER A 101 4.94 -11.01 5.83
CA SER A 101 4.13 -12.03 5.17
C SER A 101 3.10 -11.42 4.23
N GLN A 102 2.47 -10.33 4.64
CA GLN A 102 1.52 -9.57 3.84
C GLN A 102 2.20 -8.89 2.64
N LEU A 103 3.43 -8.38 2.83
CA LEU A 103 4.21 -7.81 1.73
C LEU A 103 4.59 -8.87 0.68
N VAL A 104 4.95 -10.09 1.10
CA VAL A 104 5.18 -11.23 0.19
C VAL A 104 3.91 -11.58 -0.58
N ARG A 105 2.76 -11.63 0.09
CA ARG A 105 1.47 -11.90 -0.55
C ARG A 105 1.12 -10.83 -1.59
N LEU A 106 1.41 -9.56 -1.32
CA LEU A 106 1.19 -8.45 -2.27
C LEU A 106 1.99 -8.61 -3.56
N LEU A 107 3.17 -9.25 -3.52
CA LEU A 107 3.97 -9.51 -4.71
C LEU A 107 3.36 -10.57 -5.64
N THR A 108 2.56 -11.51 -5.10
CA THR A 108 2.15 -12.73 -5.80
C THR A 108 0.64 -12.92 -5.94
N GLU A 109 -0.16 -12.60 -4.92
CA GLU A 109 -1.59 -12.96 -4.88
C GLU A 109 -2.51 -12.04 -5.70
N PRO A 110 -2.41 -10.70 -5.65
CA PRO A 110 -3.34 -9.82 -6.35
C PRO A 110 -3.47 -10.15 -7.85
N LYS A 111 -4.62 -9.80 -8.42
CA LYS A 111 -4.87 -9.99 -9.86
C LYS A 111 -3.77 -9.35 -10.71
N ASN A 112 -3.33 -8.16 -10.32
CA ASN A 112 -2.25 -7.40 -10.96
C ASN A 112 -0.98 -7.37 -10.08
N ALA A 113 -0.62 -8.50 -9.46
CA ALA A 113 0.62 -8.62 -8.70
C ALA A 113 1.84 -8.34 -9.58
N LEU A 114 2.89 -7.73 -9.02
CA LEU A 114 4.10 -7.36 -9.77
C LEU A 114 4.74 -8.57 -10.47
N VAL A 115 4.88 -9.69 -9.76
CA VAL A 115 5.41 -10.93 -10.35
C VAL A 115 4.61 -11.36 -11.57
N LYS A 116 3.26 -11.31 -11.50
CA LYS A 116 2.39 -11.68 -12.63
C LYS A 116 2.52 -10.72 -13.82
N GLN A 117 2.71 -9.43 -13.56
CA GLN A 117 2.91 -8.44 -14.62
C GLN A 117 4.19 -8.72 -15.40
N TYR A 118 5.31 -8.89 -14.68
CA TYR A 118 6.60 -9.15 -15.31
C TYR A 118 6.70 -10.55 -15.93
N SER A 119 6.02 -11.56 -15.34
CA SER A 119 5.89 -12.88 -15.99
C SER A 119 5.23 -12.79 -17.35
N LYS A 120 4.17 -11.95 -17.48
CA LYS A 120 3.52 -11.73 -18.79
C LYS A 120 4.42 -11.00 -19.77
N LEU A 121 5.18 -10.00 -19.30
CA LEU A 121 6.11 -9.27 -20.16
C LEU A 121 7.22 -10.19 -20.70
N LEU A 122 7.84 -11.00 -19.84
CA LEU A 122 8.89 -11.93 -20.24
C LEU A 122 8.35 -13.05 -21.14
N ALA A 123 7.13 -13.51 -20.91
CA ALA A 123 6.47 -14.49 -21.77
C ALA A 123 6.31 -14.03 -23.23
N MET A 124 6.19 -12.70 -23.49
CA MET A 124 6.17 -12.15 -24.85
C MET A 124 7.50 -12.35 -25.58
N TYR A 125 8.59 -12.52 -24.84
CA TYR A 125 9.93 -12.82 -25.37
C TYR A 125 10.28 -14.31 -25.28
N GLY A 126 9.31 -15.17 -24.92
CA GLY A 126 9.50 -16.61 -24.79
C GLY A 126 10.13 -17.05 -23.46
N ALA A 127 10.42 -16.13 -22.54
CA ALA A 127 11.07 -16.44 -21.28
C ALA A 127 10.07 -16.55 -20.12
N LYS A 128 10.33 -17.49 -19.19
CA LYS A 128 9.57 -17.68 -17.96
C LYS A 128 10.26 -16.95 -16.79
N LEU A 129 9.51 -16.26 -15.97
CA LEU A 129 10.01 -15.66 -14.72
C LEU A 129 9.79 -16.63 -13.56
N ASP A 130 10.85 -16.95 -12.85
CA ASP A 130 10.83 -17.70 -11.60
C ASP A 130 11.42 -16.87 -10.47
N VAL A 131 10.60 -16.51 -9.49
CA VAL A 131 11.02 -15.74 -8.32
C VAL A 131 10.99 -16.66 -7.12
N LEU A 132 12.16 -16.98 -6.59
CA LEU A 132 12.27 -17.92 -5.48
C LEU A 132 11.64 -17.33 -4.19
N PRO A 133 11.07 -18.17 -3.32
CA PRO A 133 10.44 -17.75 -2.06
C PRO A 133 11.38 -16.90 -1.18
N ASP A 134 12.67 -17.23 -1.16
CA ASP A 134 13.66 -16.47 -0.38
C ASP A 134 13.94 -15.08 -0.97
N ALA A 135 13.81 -14.92 -2.29
CA ALA A 135 13.88 -13.62 -2.94
C ALA A 135 12.69 -12.74 -2.57
N LEU A 136 11.47 -13.30 -2.55
CA LEU A 136 10.28 -12.59 -2.14
C LEU A 136 10.38 -12.08 -0.69
N LYS A 137 10.87 -12.93 0.23
CA LYS A 137 11.13 -12.53 1.62
C LYS A 137 12.18 -11.43 1.72
N ALA A 138 13.28 -11.55 0.96
CA ALA A 138 14.32 -10.53 0.93
C ALA A 138 13.80 -9.17 0.43
N MET A 139 12.94 -9.17 -0.60
CA MET A 139 12.29 -7.95 -1.08
C MET A 139 11.36 -7.33 -0.03
N ALA A 140 10.57 -8.15 0.67
CA ALA A 140 9.69 -7.69 1.74
C ALA A 140 10.50 -7.08 2.90
N ALA A 141 11.57 -7.76 3.35
CA ALA A 141 12.44 -7.26 4.39
C ALA A 141 13.12 -5.92 4.00
N GLU A 142 13.58 -5.80 2.75
CA GLU A 142 14.17 -4.56 2.24
C GLU A 142 13.12 -3.43 2.16
N ALA A 143 11.88 -3.72 1.77
CA ALA A 143 10.79 -2.76 1.74
C ALA A 143 10.42 -2.25 3.15
N MET A 144 10.45 -3.12 4.15
CA MET A 144 10.25 -2.75 5.55
C MET A 144 11.35 -1.81 6.05
N LYS A 145 12.62 -2.09 5.72
CA LYS A 145 13.76 -1.22 6.08
C LYS A 145 13.62 0.19 5.49
N ARG A 146 13.09 0.32 4.28
CA ARG A 146 12.85 1.62 3.63
C ARG A 146 11.71 2.42 4.25
N GLY A 147 10.91 1.82 5.12
CA GLY A 147 9.82 2.49 5.84
C GLY A 147 8.63 2.95 5.00
N THR A 148 8.64 2.70 3.68
CA THR A 148 7.55 3.09 2.76
C THR A 148 6.61 1.93 2.40
N GLY A 149 6.77 0.78 3.07
CA GLY A 149 5.90 -0.39 2.94
C GLY A 149 5.75 -0.88 1.50
N ALA A 150 4.51 -1.13 1.09
CA ALA A 150 4.19 -1.67 -0.24
C ALA A 150 4.70 -0.82 -1.43
N ARG A 151 4.87 0.50 -1.26
CA ARG A 151 5.42 1.37 -2.32
C ARG A 151 6.86 1.04 -2.64
N ALA A 152 7.65 0.66 -1.62
CA ALA A 152 9.03 0.25 -1.83
C ALA A 152 9.15 -1.03 -2.64
N LEU A 153 8.21 -1.98 -2.50
CA LEU A 153 8.21 -3.24 -3.24
C LEU A 153 8.28 -3.02 -4.75
N ARG A 154 7.48 -2.07 -5.24
CA ARG A 154 7.46 -1.75 -6.67
C ARG A 154 8.82 -1.26 -7.15
N SER A 155 9.39 -0.27 -6.46
CA SER A 155 10.70 0.29 -6.82
C SER A 155 11.82 -0.76 -6.75
N ILE A 156 11.83 -1.61 -5.72
CA ILE A 156 12.81 -2.70 -5.58
C ILE A 156 12.69 -3.67 -6.75
N PHE A 157 11.45 -4.12 -7.05
CA PHE A 157 11.21 -5.08 -8.12
C PHE A 157 11.55 -4.50 -9.50
N GLU A 158 11.15 -3.25 -9.77
CA GLU A 158 11.46 -2.56 -11.03
C GLU A 158 12.97 -2.41 -11.24
N THR A 159 13.71 -2.06 -10.18
CA THR A 159 15.18 -1.98 -10.25
C THR A 159 15.82 -3.32 -10.59
N LEU A 160 15.36 -4.41 -9.96
CA LEU A 160 15.86 -5.76 -10.24
C LEU A 160 15.53 -6.22 -11.66
N MET A 161 14.37 -5.85 -12.16
CA MET A 161 13.93 -6.27 -13.49
C MET A 161 14.50 -5.42 -14.62
N LEU A 162 15.10 -4.25 -14.33
CA LEU A 162 15.61 -3.34 -15.35
C LEU A 162 16.64 -4.03 -16.26
N ASP A 163 17.66 -4.64 -15.69
CA ASP A 163 18.70 -5.34 -16.44
C ASP A 163 18.17 -6.56 -17.18
N VAL A 164 17.24 -7.29 -16.55
CA VAL A 164 16.56 -8.44 -17.15
C VAL A 164 15.78 -8.03 -18.39
N MET A 165 14.97 -6.98 -18.28
CA MET A 165 14.15 -6.47 -19.38
C MET A 165 14.98 -5.86 -20.51
N TYR A 166 16.19 -5.39 -20.22
CA TYR A 166 17.13 -4.94 -21.24
C TYR A 166 17.83 -6.11 -21.96
N THR A 167 18.19 -7.14 -21.22
CA THR A 167 19.03 -8.25 -21.72
C THR A 167 18.21 -9.31 -22.45
N VAL A 168 17.07 -9.75 -21.86
CA VAL A 168 16.26 -10.87 -22.40
C VAL A 168 15.79 -10.66 -23.83
N PRO A 169 15.31 -9.48 -24.26
CA PRO A 169 14.90 -9.27 -25.65
C PRO A 169 16.03 -9.43 -26.68
N SER A 170 17.29 -9.25 -26.25
CA SER A 170 18.48 -9.38 -27.12
C SER A 170 18.97 -10.82 -27.20
N MET A 171 18.47 -11.71 -26.35
CA MET A 171 18.87 -13.13 -26.33
C MET A 171 17.95 -13.97 -27.20
N LYS A 172 18.50 -14.79 -28.08
CA LYS A 172 17.70 -15.60 -29.02
C LYS A 172 16.98 -16.79 -28.38
N ASN A 173 17.44 -17.28 -27.22
CA ASN A 173 16.97 -18.54 -26.60
C ASN A 173 16.87 -18.38 -25.07
N ALA A 174 16.43 -17.23 -24.56
CA ALA A 174 16.15 -17.09 -23.14
C ALA A 174 14.92 -17.94 -22.77
N ASP A 175 15.08 -18.92 -21.87
CA ASP A 175 14.03 -19.83 -21.43
C ASP A 175 13.48 -19.42 -20.05
N THR A 176 14.35 -19.33 -19.07
CA THR A 176 13.95 -19.05 -17.70
C THR A 176 14.83 -17.98 -17.04
N VAL A 177 14.19 -17.02 -16.41
CA VAL A 177 14.86 -15.99 -15.60
C VAL A 177 14.57 -16.28 -14.13
N THR A 178 15.60 -16.58 -13.35
CA THR A 178 15.48 -16.90 -11.93
C THR A 178 15.98 -15.74 -11.08
N ILE A 179 15.11 -15.25 -10.19
CA ILE A 179 15.45 -14.24 -9.18
C ILE A 179 15.67 -14.92 -7.84
N THR A 180 16.89 -14.78 -7.32
CA THR A 180 17.32 -15.36 -6.05
C THR A 180 17.45 -14.29 -4.96
N ARG A 181 17.61 -14.70 -3.70
CA ARG A 181 17.91 -13.80 -2.59
C ARG A 181 19.18 -12.96 -2.87
N GLU A 182 20.19 -13.57 -3.47
CA GLU A 182 21.46 -12.89 -3.78
C GLU A 182 21.30 -11.80 -4.82
N THR A 183 20.36 -12.00 -5.76
CA THR A 183 19.97 -10.97 -6.74
C THR A 183 19.35 -9.76 -6.04
N VAL A 184 18.47 -9.98 -5.08
CA VAL A 184 17.81 -8.90 -4.32
C VAL A 184 18.80 -8.12 -3.47
N THR A 185 19.78 -8.78 -2.87
CA THR A 185 20.81 -8.13 -2.03
C THR A 185 21.94 -7.48 -2.85
N GLY A 186 21.89 -7.54 -4.18
CA GLY A 186 22.90 -6.94 -5.07
C GLY A 186 24.20 -7.73 -5.18
N ASN A 187 24.25 -8.95 -4.64
CA ASN A 187 25.46 -9.78 -4.64
C ASN A 187 25.68 -10.51 -5.97
N LYS A 188 24.60 -10.79 -6.72
CA LYS A 188 24.66 -11.46 -8.03
C LYS A 188 23.57 -10.93 -8.97
N PRO A 189 23.81 -10.88 -10.28
CA PRO A 189 22.76 -10.57 -11.25
C PRO A 189 21.70 -11.68 -11.30
N ALA A 190 20.56 -11.38 -11.91
CA ALA A 190 19.52 -12.37 -12.21
C ALA A 190 20.11 -13.50 -13.10
N GLN A 191 19.74 -14.74 -12.80
CA GLN A 191 20.20 -15.88 -13.57
C GLN A 191 19.29 -16.07 -14.78
N ILE A 192 19.85 -15.99 -15.99
CA ILE A 192 19.12 -16.21 -17.23
C ILE A 192 19.60 -17.55 -17.82
N HIS A 193 18.69 -18.52 -17.86
CA HIS A 193 18.94 -19.82 -18.46
C HIS A 193 18.51 -19.79 -19.93
N GLN A 194 19.31 -20.43 -20.78
CA GLN A 194 19.00 -20.60 -22.21
C GLN A 194 18.47 -21.99 -22.44
N ALA A 195 17.51 -22.12 -23.34
CA ALA A 195 17.07 -23.42 -23.85
C ALA A 195 18.21 -24.10 -24.61
N SER A 196 18.43 -25.37 -24.31
CA SER A 196 19.42 -26.20 -24.97
C SER A 196 19.02 -26.54 -26.41
#